data_f8976a9043529198f86cbcf0187e06b4
#
_entry.id   f8976a9043529198f86cbcf0187e06b4
#
_cell.length_a   1.000
_cell.length_b   1.000
_cell.length_c   1.000
_cell.angle_alpha   90.00
_cell.angle_beta   90.00
_cell.angle_gamma   90.00
#
_symmetry.space_group_name_H-M   'P 1'
#
loop_
_entity.id
_entity.type
_entity.pdbx_description
1 polymer ?
#
loop_
_entity_poly.entity_id
_entity_poly.type
_entity_poly.pdbx_seq_one_letter_code
_entity_poly.pdbx_strand_id
1 'polypeptide(L)'
;MKLHFEPNLDYQLQAIEAICDLFRGQEICRTEFTVTRDPADPQQRMGFAENDMGIGNRLTLLDDEIVRNLNAIQLRNGLAPSSSLASGDFTVEMETGTGKTYVYLRSIFELNKRFGFTKFVIVVPSVAIKEGVYKTLQITEEHFKSLYSGQPFDYFLYDSSKLGQVRNFATSPTIQIMVVTVGAINKKDVNNLYKDSEKTGGEKPIDLIKATRPVVIVDEPQNMEADASRKAIDRLNPLCTLRYSATHKNPYNLLYKLDPIQAYDLRLVKRIEVASVCTYCRRPTTRGMTWARRSYSSCTPFDPSPSDASTKGRWFSRRAATSLEGRAVCCSRATRS
;
A
#
# COMPACT_ATOMS: atom_id res chain seq x y z
N MET A 1 -19.31 -9.25 -19.44
CA MET A 1 -19.68 -9.45 -18.03
C MET A 1 -19.35 -8.16 -17.30
N LYS A 2 -20.35 -7.44 -16.77
CA LYS A 2 -20.10 -6.23 -15.96
C LYS A 2 -19.83 -6.69 -14.53
N LEU A 3 -18.69 -6.31 -13.97
CA LEU A 3 -18.40 -6.54 -12.57
C LEU A 3 -19.18 -5.51 -11.75
N HIS A 4 -19.87 -5.98 -10.74
CA HIS A 4 -20.55 -5.14 -9.76
C HIS A 4 -19.68 -5.02 -8.51
N PHE A 5 -19.37 -3.80 -8.10
CA PHE A 5 -18.61 -3.51 -6.90
C PHE A 5 -19.57 -3.04 -5.81
N GLU A 6 -19.46 -3.66 -4.62
CA GLU A 6 -20.19 -3.21 -3.45
C GLU A 6 -19.44 -2.04 -2.79
N PRO A 7 -19.99 -0.81 -2.80
CA PRO A 7 -19.27 0.35 -2.28
C PRO A 7 -19.34 0.48 -0.76
N ASN A 8 -20.22 -0.25 -0.08
CA ASN A 8 -20.53 -0.01 1.34
C ASN A 8 -20.04 -1.14 2.25
N LEU A 9 -18.85 -1.66 2.00
CA LEU A 9 -18.23 -2.63 2.89
C LEU A 9 -17.58 -1.91 4.08
N ASP A 10 -18.08 -2.13 5.28
CA ASP A 10 -17.71 -1.40 6.50
C ASP A 10 -16.21 -1.36 6.76
N TYR A 11 -15.52 -2.49 6.64
CA TYR A 11 -14.08 -2.58 6.87
C TYR A 11 -13.27 -1.76 5.85
N GLN A 12 -13.77 -1.64 4.59
CA GLN A 12 -13.14 -0.79 3.57
C GLN A 12 -13.40 0.69 3.85
N LEU A 13 -14.63 1.02 4.22
CA LEU A 13 -14.99 2.39 4.61
C LEU A 13 -14.19 2.86 5.82
N GLN A 14 -14.02 2.02 6.84
CA GLN A 14 -13.18 2.33 8.00
C GLN A 14 -11.73 2.62 7.63
N ALA A 15 -11.16 1.82 6.72
CA ALA A 15 -9.80 2.06 6.21
C ALA A 15 -9.70 3.40 5.46
N ILE A 16 -10.66 3.70 4.58
CA ILE A 16 -10.71 4.94 3.82
C ILE A 16 -10.90 6.15 4.75
N GLU A 17 -11.81 6.04 5.74
CA GLU A 17 -12.01 7.09 6.74
C GLU A 17 -10.76 7.35 7.57
N ALA A 18 -10.02 6.32 7.95
CA ALA A 18 -8.76 6.47 8.67
C ALA A 18 -7.74 7.30 7.86
N ILE A 19 -7.70 7.12 6.55
CA ILE A 19 -6.83 7.90 5.66
C ILE A 19 -7.32 9.34 5.53
N CYS A 20 -8.61 9.54 5.33
CA CYS A 20 -9.18 10.88 5.17
C CYS A 20 -9.09 11.70 6.47
N ASP A 21 -9.35 11.07 7.61
CA ASP A 21 -9.27 11.73 8.93
C ASP A 21 -7.85 12.21 9.29
N LEU A 22 -6.81 11.63 8.66
CA LEU A 22 -5.44 12.13 8.81
C LEU A 22 -5.33 13.61 8.42
N PHE A 23 -6.10 14.02 7.43
CA PHE A 23 -6.12 15.38 6.91
C PHE A 23 -7.30 16.22 7.46
N ARG A 24 -7.88 15.83 8.58
CA ARG A 24 -8.95 16.62 9.20
C ARG A 24 -8.45 18.01 9.56
N GLY A 25 -9.16 19.05 9.11
CA GLY A 25 -8.76 20.45 9.25
C GLY A 25 -8.00 21.00 8.05
N GLN A 26 -7.65 20.15 7.08
CA GLN A 26 -7.03 20.60 5.83
C GLN A 26 -8.01 21.45 5.02
N GLU A 27 -7.57 22.63 4.61
CA GLU A 27 -8.32 23.46 3.67
C GLU A 27 -8.40 22.83 2.29
N ILE A 28 -9.51 23.02 1.60
CA ILE A 28 -9.69 22.50 0.24
C ILE A 28 -8.70 23.22 -0.69
N CYS A 29 -7.80 22.44 -1.27
CA CYS A 29 -6.88 22.93 -2.30
C CYS A 29 -7.67 23.21 -3.58
N ARG A 30 -7.86 24.47 -3.92
CA ARG A 30 -8.40 24.85 -5.21
C ARG A 30 -7.29 24.82 -6.26
N THR A 31 -7.65 24.60 -7.53
CA THR A 31 -6.74 24.41 -8.66
C THR A 31 -5.86 25.62 -9.04
N GLU A 32 -5.89 26.69 -8.27
CA GLU A 32 -5.12 27.93 -8.50
C GLU A 32 -3.65 27.83 -8.04
N PHE A 33 -3.23 26.63 -7.58
CA PHE A 33 -1.88 26.44 -7.07
C PHE A 33 -0.89 26.16 -8.18
N THR A 34 -0.30 27.21 -8.67
CA THR A 34 0.90 27.20 -9.47
C THR A 34 2.10 26.86 -8.60
N VAL A 35 2.78 25.77 -8.90
CA VAL A 35 4.02 25.41 -8.22
C VAL A 35 5.14 26.22 -8.84
N THR A 36 5.65 27.20 -8.12
CA THR A 36 6.85 27.94 -8.50
C THR A 36 8.11 27.10 -8.25
N ARG A 37 9.16 27.35 -9.04
CA ARG A 37 10.50 26.78 -8.81
C ARG A 37 11.03 27.17 -7.43
N ASP A 38 11.91 26.33 -6.90
CA ASP A 38 12.58 26.58 -5.63
C ASP A 38 13.29 27.95 -5.66
N PRO A 39 13.06 28.84 -4.67
CA PRO A 39 13.74 30.16 -4.59
C PRO A 39 15.28 30.07 -4.53
N ALA A 40 15.83 28.91 -4.27
CA ALA A 40 17.27 28.66 -4.26
C ALA A 40 17.87 28.47 -5.65
N ASP A 41 17.05 28.34 -6.72
CA ASP A 41 17.55 28.16 -8.08
C ASP A 41 18.18 29.47 -8.60
N PRO A 42 19.46 29.44 -9.07
CA PRO A 42 20.14 30.64 -9.58
C PRO A 42 19.44 31.33 -10.76
N GLN A 43 18.62 30.60 -11.52
CA GLN A 43 17.87 31.15 -12.65
C GLN A 43 16.72 32.07 -12.24
N GLN A 44 16.14 31.91 -11.04
CA GLN A 44 15.13 32.82 -10.49
C GLN A 44 15.71 34.19 -10.11
N ARG A 45 17.01 34.26 -9.81
CA ARG A 45 17.68 35.53 -9.49
C ARG A 45 17.80 36.48 -10.68
N MET A 46 17.55 36.01 -11.90
CA MET A 46 17.67 36.81 -13.13
C MET A 46 16.34 37.40 -13.63
N GLY A 47 15.24 37.29 -12.89
CA GLY A 47 13.98 37.96 -13.25
C GLY A 47 13.31 37.45 -14.53
N PHE A 48 13.65 36.26 -14.98
CA PHE A 48 12.99 35.60 -16.11
C PHE A 48 11.72 34.92 -15.61
N ALA A 49 10.65 35.10 -16.37
CA ALA A 49 9.28 34.74 -16.10
C ALA A 49 9.09 33.48 -15.24
N GLU A 50 8.20 33.60 -14.28
CA GLU A 50 7.64 32.48 -13.53
C GLU A 50 7.18 31.40 -14.50
N ASN A 51 8.04 30.43 -14.78
CA ASN A 51 7.65 29.24 -15.52
C ASN A 51 6.90 28.35 -14.54
N ASP A 52 5.60 28.39 -14.61
CA ASP A 52 4.70 27.54 -13.88
C ASP A 52 5.01 26.09 -14.18
N MET A 53 5.56 25.35 -13.20
CA MET A 53 5.89 23.92 -13.36
C MET A 53 4.66 23.03 -13.34
N GLY A 54 3.50 23.54 -12.95
CA GLY A 54 2.24 22.79 -12.93
C GLY A 54 1.39 23.03 -11.69
N ILE A 55 0.40 22.18 -11.53
CA ILE A 55 -0.56 22.19 -10.43
C ILE A 55 -0.19 21.08 -9.45
N GLY A 56 -0.01 21.40 -8.17
CA GLY A 56 0.40 20.46 -7.14
C GLY A 56 -0.59 20.34 -5.98
N ASN A 57 -0.35 19.35 -5.13
CA ASN A 57 -1.04 19.23 -3.86
C ASN A 57 -0.39 20.16 -2.82
N ARG A 58 -1.21 20.68 -1.93
CA ARG A 58 -0.75 21.51 -0.81
C ARG A 58 -1.27 20.98 0.50
N LEU A 59 -0.38 20.83 1.48
CA LEU A 59 -0.71 20.54 2.86
C LEU A 59 -0.60 21.84 3.65
N THR A 60 -1.69 22.24 4.31
CA THR A 60 -1.75 23.44 5.17
C THR A 60 -1.66 23.07 6.65
N LEU A 61 -1.88 21.82 7.00
CA LEU A 61 -1.77 21.33 8.37
C LEU A 61 -0.32 21.34 8.84
N LEU A 62 -0.15 21.68 10.10
CA LEU A 62 1.12 21.54 10.82
C LEU A 62 1.32 20.09 11.29
N ASP A 63 2.56 19.72 11.55
CA ASP A 63 2.90 18.37 12.03
C ASP A 63 2.16 18.00 13.32
N ASP A 64 1.99 18.94 14.23
CA ASP A 64 1.23 18.74 15.48
C ASP A 64 -0.26 18.43 15.25
N GLU A 65 -0.83 19.00 14.20
CA GLU A 65 -2.23 18.73 13.83
C GLU A 65 -2.36 17.35 13.22
N ILE A 66 -1.40 16.95 12.39
CA ILE A 66 -1.33 15.61 11.83
C ILE A 66 -1.14 14.58 12.94
N VAL A 67 -0.27 14.82 13.93
CA VAL A 67 -0.08 13.95 15.10
C VAL A 67 -1.36 13.82 15.92
N ARG A 68 -2.08 14.92 16.15
CA ARG A 68 -3.38 14.88 16.85
C ARG A 68 -4.40 14.02 16.10
N ASN A 69 -4.49 14.21 14.77
CA ASN A 69 -5.39 13.42 13.93
C ASN A 69 -4.98 11.94 13.92
N LEU A 70 -3.68 11.65 13.78
CA LEU A 70 -3.13 10.29 13.84
C LEU A 70 -3.51 9.58 15.15
N ASN A 71 -3.30 10.24 16.28
CA ASN A 71 -3.63 9.70 17.59
C ASN A 71 -5.14 9.41 17.75
N ALA A 72 -5.99 10.31 17.27
CA ALA A 72 -7.44 10.10 17.28
C ALA A 72 -7.85 8.88 16.44
N ILE A 73 -7.23 8.70 15.27
CA ILE A 73 -7.46 7.55 14.39
C ILE A 73 -6.98 6.26 15.07
N GLN A 74 -5.78 6.27 15.63
CA GLN A 74 -5.19 5.10 16.30
C GLN A 74 -6.04 4.66 17.50
N LEU A 75 -6.47 5.59 18.34
CA LEU A 75 -7.35 5.29 19.48
C LEU A 75 -8.69 4.69 19.00
N ARG A 76 -9.32 5.27 17.99
CA ARG A 76 -10.56 4.75 17.41
C ARG A 76 -10.41 3.33 16.88
N ASN A 77 -9.27 3.02 16.28
CA ASN A 77 -8.98 1.71 15.69
C ASN A 77 -8.33 0.72 16.66
N GLY A 78 -8.27 1.03 17.96
CA GLY A 78 -7.69 0.17 18.99
C GLY A 78 -6.17 0.00 18.87
N LEU A 79 -5.50 0.96 18.24
CA LEU A 79 -4.05 0.97 18.04
C LEU A 79 -3.36 1.82 19.11
N ALA A 80 -2.10 1.53 19.39
CA ALA A 80 -1.30 2.36 20.30
C ALA A 80 -1.03 3.75 19.68
N PRO A 81 -1.29 4.84 20.42
CA PRO A 81 -1.05 6.18 19.89
C PRO A 81 0.45 6.45 19.69
N SER A 82 0.75 7.19 18.63
CA SER A 82 2.12 7.63 18.31
C SER A 82 2.49 8.87 19.11
N SER A 83 3.69 8.91 19.69
CA SER A 83 4.17 10.08 20.46
C SER A 83 4.62 11.24 19.57
N SER A 84 4.99 10.96 18.33
CA SER A 84 5.47 11.93 17.35
C SER A 84 5.26 11.41 15.94
N LEU A 85 5.35 12.30 14.97
CA LEU A 85 5.36 11.93 13.55
C LEU A 85 6.75 11.39 13.20
N ALA A 86 6.88 10.06 13.15
CA ALA A 86 8.17 9.41 12.87
C ALA A 86 8.66 9.67 11.42
N SER A 87 7.74 9.84 10.49
CA SER A 87 7.98 10.14 9.07
C SER A 87 6.69 10.57 8.40
N GLY A 88 6.76 11.02 7.15
CA GLY A 88 5.59 11.23 6.28
C GLY A 88 4.96 9.94 5.74
N ASP A 89 5.36 8.77 6.27
CA ASP A 89 4.82 7.47 5.89
C ASP A 89 3.69 7.03 6.82
N PHE A 90 2.59 6.59 6.27
CA PHE A 90 1.41 6.10 6.98
C PHE A 90 1.06 4.70 6.50
N THR A 91 0.77 3.81 7.42
CA THR A 91 0.56 2.39 7.13
C THR A 91 -0.91 2.01 7.24
N VAL A 92 -1.39 1.26 6.25
CA VAL A 92 -2.68 0.60 6.22
C VAL A 92 -2.44 -0.90 6.04
N GLU A 93 -2.74 -1.68 7.07
CA GLU A 93 -2.60 -3.13 7.05
C GLU A 93 -3.95 -3.77 6.75
N MET A 94 -4.02 -4.52 5.66
CA MET A 94 -5.23 -5.25 5.27
C MET A 94 -4.85 -6.63 4.74
N GLU A 95 -5.56 -7.66 5.14
CA GLU A 95 -5.30 -9.03 4.71
C GLU A 95 -5.42 -9.20 3.19
N THR A 96 -4.71 -10.19 2.65
CA THR A 96 -4.73 -10.50 1.22
C THR A 96 -6.14 -10.92 0.79
N GLY A 97 -6.60 -10.38 -0.35
CA GLY A 97 -7.93 -10.69 -0.88
C GLY A 97 -9.06 -9.82 -0.33
N THR A 98 -8.80 -8.91 0.62
CA THR A 98 -9.83 -8.00 1.19
C THR A 98 -10.07 -6.74 0.36
N GLY A 99 -9.40 -6.58 -0.78
CA GLY A 99 -9.62 -5.46 -1.69
C GLY A 99 -8.73 -4.23 -1.43
N LYS A 100 -7.50 -4.41 -0.96
CA LYS A 100 -6.51 -3.32 -0.77
C LYS A 100 -6.47 -2.34 -1.94
N THR A 101 -6.39 -2.87 -3.17
CA THR A 101 -6.34 -2.06 -4.40
C THR A 101 -7.58 -1.16 -4.54
N TYR A 102 -8.76 -1.69 -4.30
CA TYR A 102 -9.98 -0.90 -4.31
C TYR A 102 -9.98 0.19 -3.25
N VAL A 103 -9.52 -0.12 -2.03
CA VAL A 103 -9.45 0.82 -0.91
C VAL A 103 -8.54 2.00 -1.26
N TYR A 104 -7.31 1.76 -1.73
CA TYR A 104 -6.44 2.88 -2.05
C TYR A 104 -6.90 3.66 -3.28
N LEU A 105 -7.47 3.02 -4.29
CA LEU A 105 -8.06 3.75 -5.43
C LEU A 105 -9.23 4.63 -4.97
N ARG A 106 -10.13 4.11 -4.15
CA ARG A 106 -11.24 4.89 -3.62
C ARG A 106 -10.77 6.03 -2.72
N SER A 107 -9.70 5.82 -1.93
CA SER A 107 -9.10 6.88 -1.11
C SER A 107 -8.61 8.05 -1.95
N ILE A 108 -8.14 7.83 -3.19
CA ILE A 108 -7.78 8.92 -4.13
C ILE A 108 -8.97 9.85 -4.36
N PHE A 109 -10.14 9.28 -4.66
CA PHE A 109 -11.34 10.07 -4.92
C PHE A 109 -11.89 10.76 -3.66
N GLU A 110 -11.84 10.09 -2.50
CA GLU A 110 -12.25 10.70 -1.24
C GLU A 110 -11.32 11.85 -0.83
N LEU A 111 -10.01 11.69 -1.01
CA LEU A 111 -9.03 12.75 -0.75
C LEU A 111 -9.22 13.93 -1.70
N ASN A 112 -9.53 13.69 -2.96
CA ASN A 112 -9.88 14.76 -3.90
C ASN A 112 -11.18 15.47 -3.50
N LYS A 113 -12.23 14.70 -3.21
CA LYS A 113 -13.55 15.24 -2.85
C LYS A 113 -13.50 16.12 -1.59
N ARG A 114 -12.71 15.69 -0.59
CA ARG A 114 -12.66 16.37 0.72
C ARG A 114 -11.62 17.51 0.76
N PHE A 115 -10.48 17.32 0.10
CA PHE A 115 -9.33 18.21 0.24
C PHE A 115 -8.80 18.79 -1.08
N GLY A 116 -9.36 18.39 -2.20
CA GLY A 116 -8.95 18.88 -3.51
C GLY A 116 -7.61 18.32 -4.02
N PHE A 117 -7.06 17.27 -3.43
CA PHE A 117 -5.82 16.66 -3.91
C PHE A 117 -6.02 16.04 -5.30
N THR A 118 -5.10 16.33 -6.22
CA THR A 118 -5.23 15.93 -7.63
C THR A 118 -4.08 15.04 -8.12
N LYS A 119 -2.92 15.01 -7.45
CA LYS A 119 -1.72 14.30 -7.91
C LYS A 119 -1.43 13.09 -7.05
N PHE A 120 -1.47 11.92 -7.69
CA PHE A 120 -1.29 10.62 -7.03
C PHE A 120 -0.28 9.76 -7.82
N VAL A 121 0.65 9.14 -7.10
CA VAL A 121 1.62 8.22 -7.70
C VAL A 121 1.52 6.88 -7.00
N ILE A 122 1.20 5.82 -7.74
CA ILE A 122 1.16 4.46 -7.22
C ILE A 122 2.49 3.78 -7.56
N VAL A 123 3.26 3.46 -6.52
CA VAL A 123 4.55 2.78 -6.64
C VAL A 123 4.37 1.29 -6.31
N VAL A 124 4.79 0.46 -7.23
CA VAL A 124 4.67 -1.00 -7.14
C VAL A 124 6.02 -1.70 -7.29
N PRO A 125 6.20 -2.91 -6.72
CA PRO A 125 7.48 -3.61 -6.77
C PRO A 125 7.82 -4.21 -8.14
N SER A 126 6.82 -4.58 -8.94
CA SER A 126 7.04 -5.32 -10.19
C SER A 126 6.14 -4.85 -11.34
N VAL A 127 6.54 -5.21 -12.55
CA VAL A 127 5.75 -4.93 -13.77
C VAL A 127 4.42 -5.68 -13.75
N ALA A 128 4.39 -6.92 -13.26
CA ALA A 128 3.16 -7.70 -13.18
C ALA A 128 2.11 -7.03 -12.27
N ILE A 129 2.53 -6.49 -11.11
CA ILE A 129 1.64 -5.75 -10.21
C ILE A 129 1.22 -4.43 -10.86
N LYS A 130 2.13 -3.73 -11.57
CA LYS A 130 1.84 -2.52 -12.33
C LYS A 130 0.69 -2.73 -13.33
N GLU A 131 0.76 -3.79 -14.12
CA GLU A 131 -0.29 -4.16 -15.06
C GLU A 131 -1.60 -4.56 -14.36
N GLY A 132 -1.51 -5.25 -13.22
CA GLY A 132 -2.66 -5.61 -12.40
C GLY A 132 -3.40 -4.39 -11.85
N VAL A 133 -2.68 -3.39 -11.34
CA VAL A 133 -3.25 -2.12 -10.88
C VAL A 133 -3.90 -1.36 -12.03
N TYR A 134 -3.24 -1.29 -13.17
CA TYR A 134 -3.79 -0.65 -14.36
C TYR A 134 -5.09 -1.31 -14.83
N LYS A 135 -5.11 -2.64 -14.86
CA LYS A 135 -6.32 -3.40 -15.18
C LYS A 135 -7.45 -3.12 -14.19
N THR A 136 -7.11 -3.01 -12.91
CA THR A 136 -8.10 -2.66 -11.88
C THR A 136 -8.66 -1.25 -12.10
N LEU A 137 -7.81 -0.27 -12.43
CA LEU A 137 -8.26 1.09 -12.79
C LEU A 137 -9.24 1.06 -13.96
N GLN A 138 -8.94 0.30 -15.03
CA GLN A 138 -9.84 0.15 -16.18
C GLN A 138 -11.19 -0.48 -15.80
N ILE A 139 -11.15 -1.53 -14.98
CA ILE A 139 -12.37 -2.25 -14.58
C ILE A 139 -13.25 -1.41 -13.65
N THR A 140 -12.62 -0.59 -12.77
CA THR A 140 -13.33 0.23 -11.78
C THR A 140 -13.67 1.63 -12.29
N GLU A 141 -13.28 2.01 -13.50
CA GLU A 141 -13.46 3.35 -14.05
C GLU A 141 -14.93 3.79 -14.04
N GLU A 142 -15.83 2.99 -14.63
CA GLU A 142 -17.25 3.27 -14.66
C GLU A 142 -17.89 3.31 -13.25
N HIS A 143 -17.42 2.43 -12.36
CA HIS A 143 -17.87 2.41 -10.99
C HIS A 143 -17.52 3.71 -10.25
N PHE A 144 -16.27 4.18 -10.36
CA PHE A 144 -15.85 5.43 -9.71
C PHE A 144 -16.50 6.66 -10.36
N LYS A 145 -16.66 6.70 -11.68
CA LYS A 145 -17.43 7.76 -12.35
C LYS A 145 -18.86 7.85 -11.81
N SER A 146 -19.52 6.71 -11.64
CA SER A 146 -20.86 6.67 -11.07
C SER A 146 -20.89 7.11 -9.60
N LEU A 147 -19.92 6.64 -8.78
CA LEU A 147 -19.87 6.91 -7.35
C LEU A 147 -19.54 8.38 -7.02
N TYR A 148 -18.76 9.04 -7.88
CA TYR A 148 -18.28 10.41 -7.69
C TYR A 148 -18.84 11.40 -8.70
N SER A 149 -20.08 11.19 -9.16
CA SER A 149 -20.84 12.14 -9.99
C SER A 149 -20.09 12.58 -11.26
N GLY A 150 -19.36 11.67 -11.89
CA GLY A 150 -18.62 11.94 -13.11
C GLY A 150 -17.34 12.76 -12.92
N GLN A 151 -16.78 12.80 -11.71
CA GLN A 151 -15.50 13.48 -11.46
C GLN A 151 -14.46 13.05 -12.50
N PRO A 152 -13.86 13.99 -13.27
CA PRO A 152 -12.87 13.67 -14.29
C PRO A 152 -11.56 13.22 -13.64
N PHE A 153 -11.00 12.15 -14.17
CA PHE A 153 -9.70 11.66 -13.78
C PHE A 153 -9.00 10.97 -14.96
N ASP A 154 -7.68 11.01 -14.94
CA ASP A 154 -6.82 10.32 -15.89
C ASP A 154 -5.83 9.44 -15.17
N TYR A 155 -5.44 8.34 -15.80
CA TYR A 155 -4.44 7.44 -15.28
C TYR A 155 -3.57 6.86 -16.39
N PHE A 156 -2.30 6.66 -16.08
CA PHE A 156 -1.36 6.07 -17.03
C PHE A 156 -0.28 5.25 -16.36
N LEU A 157 0.27 4.32 -17.12
CA LEU A 157 1.49 3.61 -16.75
C LEU A 157 2.70 4.44 -17.15
N TYR A 158 3.57 4.73 -16.19
CA TYR A 158 4.84 5.36 -16.52
C TYR A 158 5.62 4.53 -17.53
N ASP A 159 5.96 5.18 -18.63
CA ASP A 159 6.79 4.65 -19.72
C ASP A 159 7.83 5.71 -20.12
N SER A 160 9.10 5.32 -20.09
CA SER A 160 10.24 6.20 -20.45
C SER A 160 10.21 6.72 -21.90
N SER A 161 9.43 6.10 -22.77
CA SER A 161 9.21 6.55 -24.16
C SER A 161 8.14 7.63 -24.30
N LYS A 162 7.23 7.74 -23.29
CA LYS A 162 6.02 8.60 -23.34
C LYS A 162 6.09 9.75 -22.33
N LEU A 163 7.18 10.47 -22.27
CA LEU A 163 7.42 11.52 -21.27
C LEU A 163 6.42 12.68 -21.32
N GLY A 164 5.74 12.92 -22.43
CA GLY A 164 4.65 13.90 -22.53
C GLY A 164 3.50 13.64 -21.54
N GLN A 165 3.27 12.38 -21.15
CA GLN A 165 2.26 12.04 -20.12
C GLN A 165 2.64 12.59 -18.74
N VAL A 166 3.94 12.69 -18.42
CA VAL A 166 4.42 13.28 -17.17
C VAL A 166 4.17 14.78 -17.14
N ARG A 167 4.31 15.47 -18.29
CA ARG A 167 3.94 16.89 -18.37
C ARG A 167 2.45 17.07 -18.16
N ASN A 168 1.60 16.28 -18.83
CA ASN A 168 0.17 16.33 -18.62
C ASN A 168 -0.21 16.05 -17.15
N PHE A 169 0.46 15.08 -16.52
CA PHE A 169 0.30 14.81 -15.09
C PHE A 169 0.56 16.06 -14.24
N ALA A 170 1.61 16.81 -14.52
CA ALA A 170 1.96 18.02 -13.77
C ALA A 170 0.99 19.18 -14.02
N THR A 171 0.54 19.37 -15.26
CA THR A 171 -0.24 20.58 -15.65
C THR A 171 -1.75 20.43 -15.57
N SER A 172 -2.29 19.22 -15.58
CA SER A 172 -3.75 18.99 -15.55
C SER A 172 -4.36 19.36 -14.20
N PRO A 173 -5.51 20.05 -14.15
CA PRO A 173 -6.23 20.38 -12.91
C PRO A 173 -7.08 19.21 -12.38
N THR A 174 -7.23 18.13 -13.15
CA THR A 174 -8.04 16.97 -12.78
C THR A 174 -7.23 15.96 -11.95
N ILE A 175 -7.90 14.97 -11.39
CA ILE A 175 -7.21 13.85 -10.72
C ILE A 175 -6.30 13.15 -11.73
N GLN A 176 -5.03 13.05 -11.40
CA GLN A 176 -4.01 12.39 -12.18
C GLN A 176 -3.38 11.25 -11.40
N ILE A 177 -3.40 10.04 -11.95
CA ILE A 177 -2.86 8.84 -11.31
C ILE A 177 -1.75 8.27 -12.17
N MET A 178 -0.52 8.30 -11.69
CA MET A 178 0.62 7.67 -12.35
C MET A 178 0.96 6.34 -11.66
N VAL A 179 1.02 5.26 -12.41
CA VAL A 179 1.46 3.96 -11.89
C VAL A 179 2.88 3.68 -12.36
N VAL A 180 3.79 3.47 -11.42
CA VAL A 180 5.23 3.33 -11.70
C VAL A 180 5.85 2.20 -10.87
N THR A 181 6.84 1.50 -11.42
CA THR A 181 7.63 0.54 -10.64
C THR A 181 8.76 1.24 -9.90
N VAL A 182 9.08 0.77 -8.69
CA VAL A 182 10.23 1.31 -7.94
C VAL A 182 11.54 1.21 -8.72
N GLY A 183 11.71 0.16 -9.54
CA GLY A 183 12.87 0.00 -10.42
C GLY A 183 13.00 1.10 -11.49
N ALA A 184 11.87 1.65 -11.96
CA ALA A 184 11.88 2.77 -12.90
C ALA A 184 12.34 4.09 -12.24
N ILE A 185 12.08 4.28 -10.97
CA ILE A 185 12.52 5.47 -10.22
C ILE A 185 13.97 5.32 -9.76
N ASN A 186 14.41 4.11 -9.42
CA ASN A 186 15.71 3.87 -8.79
C ASN A 186 16.90 3.99 -9.76
N LYS A 187 16.74 3.64 -11.03
CA LYS A 187 17.80 3.62 -12.04
C LYS A 187 18.05 5.01 -12.62
N LYS A 188 18.83 5.86 -11.93
CA LYS A 188 19.14 7.23 -12.36
C LYS A 188 19.85 7.32 -13.71
N ASP A 189 20.82 6.47 -13.94
CA ASP A 189 21.74 6.60 -15.06
C ASP A 189 21.13 6.11 -16.39
N VAL A 190 20.14 5.23 -16.30
CA VAL A 190 19.52 4.59 -17.48
C VAL A 190 18.15 5.20 -17.80
N ASN A 191 17.47 5.79 -16.81
CA ASN A 191 16.08 6.18 -16.96
C ASN A 191 15.93 7.62 -17.46
N ASN A 192 15.12 7.79 -18.49
CA ASN A 192 14.79 9.11 -19.06
C ASN A 192 14.06 10.03 -18.06
N LEU A 193 13.62 9.51 -16.91
CA LEU A 193 13.03 10.29 -15.82
C LEU A 193 13.97 11.41 -15.31
N TYR A 194 15.28 11.19 -15.40
CA TYR A 194 16.31 12.09 -14.89
C TYR A 194 17.05 12.88 -15.99
N LYS A 195 16.64 12.70 -17.25
CA LYS A 195 17.24 13.38 -18.40
C LYS A 195 16.32 14.50 -18.87
N ASP A 196 16.91 15.61 -19.27
CA ASP A 196 16.18 16.69 -19.90
C ASP A 196 15.52 16.21 -21.20
N SER A 197 14.31 16.64 -21.48
CA SER A 197 13.56 16.22 -22.65
C SER A 197 12.75 17.36 -23.23
N GLU A 198 12.81 17.53 -24.54
CA GLU A 198 11.95 18.48 -25.27
C GLU A 198 10.47 18.17 -25.07
N LYS A 199 10.12 16.88 -24.89
CA LYS A 199 8.74 16.44 -24.63
C LYS A 199 8.18 16.93 -23.29
N THR A 200 9.05 17.34 -22.39
CA THR A 200 8.70 17.92 -21.08
C THR A 200 8.99 19.42 -21.01
N GLY A 201 9.20 20.06 -22.16
CA GLY A 201 9.51 21.49 -22.23
C GLY A 201 10.93 21.84 -21.78
N GLY A 202 11.88 20.91 -21.92
CA GLY A 202 13.26 21.09 -21.49
C GLY A 202 13.52 20.76 -20.02
N GLU A 203 12.49 20.41 -19.26
CA GLU A 203 12.60 20.04 -17.84
C GLU A 203 12.85 18.54 -17.68
N LYS A 204 13.46 18.14 -16.55
CA LYS A 204 13.53 16.73 -16.18
C LYS A 204 12.17 16.25 -15.71
N PRO A 205 11.66 15.11 -16.23
CA PRO A 205 10.37 14.57 -15.79
C PRO A 205 10.25 14.42 -14.27
N ILE A 206 11.34 14.06 -13.59
CA ILE A 206 11.35 13.92 -12.12
C ILE A 206 11.08 15.25 -11.41
N ASP A 207 11.58 16.37 -11.94
CA ASP A 207 11.40 17.67 -11.29
C ASP A 207 9.96 18.19 -11.45
N LEU A 208 9.31 17.87 -12.57
CA LEU A 208 7.87 18.09 -12.75
C LEU A 208 7.05 17.30 -11.70
N ILE A 209 7.39 16.00 -11.48
CA ILE A 209 6.70 15.17 -10.49
C ILE A 209 6.93 15.73 -9.07
N LYS A 210 8.17 16.07 -8.71
CA LYS A 210 8.50 16.65 -7.39
C LYS A 210 7.74 17.93 -7.11
N ALA A 211 7.65 18.81 -8.12
CA ALA A 211 6.96 20.09 -8.00
C ALA A 211 5.48 19.90 -7.65
N THR A 212 4.83 18.86 -8.15
CA THR A 212 3.42 18.56 -7.85
C THR A 212 3.18 18.06 -6.43
N ARG A 213 4.20 17.68 -5.65
CA ARG A 213 4.08 17.10 -4.31
C ARG A 213 2.99 16.01 -4.25
N PRO A 214 3.15 14.90 -4.96
CA PRO A 214 2.10 13.90 -5.08
C PRO A 214 1.83 13.18 -3.75
N VAL A 215 0.61 12.72 -3.53
CA VAL A 215 0.35 11.67 -2.55
C VAL A 215 0.86 10.36 -3.16
N VAL A 216 1.85 9.74 -2.51
CA VAL A 216 2.44 8.49 -2.98
C VAL A 216 1.77 7.30 -2.28
N ILE A 217 1.28 6.36 -3.08
CA ILE A 217 0.70 5.11 -2.62
C ILE A 217 1.71 4.00 -2.91
N VAL A 218 2.12 3.26 -1.90
CA VAL A 218 3.07 2.15 -2.03
C VAL A 218 2.34 0.84 -1.80
N ASP A 219 2.20 0.05 -2.86
CA ASP A 219 1.58 -1.27 -2.78
C ASP A 219 2.64 -2.35 -2.52
N GLU A 220 2.40 -3.22 -1.53
CA GLU A 220 3.30 -4.27 -1.07
C GLU A 220 4.72 -3.75 -0.69
N PRO A 221 4.83 -2.74 0.23
CA PRO A 221 6.07 -2.08 0.62
C PRO A 221 7.14 -3.04 1.17
N GLN A 222 6.78 -4.21 1.72
CA GLN A 222 7.75 -5.20 2.21
C GLN A 222 8.71 -5.71 1.12
N ASN A 223 8.34 -5.56 -0.15
CA ASN A 223 9.19 -5.89 -1.29
C ASN A 223 10.10 -4.71 -1.70
N MET A 224 9.97 -3.55 -1.06
CA MET A 224 10.67 -2.30 -1.38
C MET A 224 11.35 -1.66 -0.16
N GLU A 225 11.64 -2.46 0.88
CA GLU A 225 12.26 -1.98 2.13
C GLU A 225 13.78 -1.67 2.00
N ALA A 226 14.41 -2.03 0.89
CA ALA A 226 15.81 -1.68 0.66
C ALA A 226 15.99 -0.14 0.62
N ASP A 227 17.05 0.35 1.25
CA ASP A 227 17.35 1.80 1.34
C ASP A 227 17.32 2.52 -0.02
N ALA A 228 17.82 1.85 -1.06
CA ALA A 228 17.78 2.38 -2.41
C ALA A 228 16.35 2.63 -2.92
N SER A 229 15.40 1.74 -2.58
CA SER A 229 13.99 1.85 -2.96
C SER A 229 13.29 2.95 -2.15
N ARG A 230 13.57 3.06 -0.86
CA ARG A 230 13.05 4.12 0.00
C ARG A 230 13.50 5.49 -0.50
N LYS A 231 14.81 5.67 -0.70
CA LYS A 231 15.38 6.89 -1.29
C LYS A 231 14.82 7.21 -2.68
N ALA A 232 14.43 6.20 -3.46
CA ALA A 232 13.79 6.43 -4.76
C ALA A 232 12.39 7.04 -4.60
N ILE A 233 11.61 6.56 -3.61
CA ILE A 233 10.29 7.12 -3.29
C ILE A 233 10.43 8.55 -2.75
N ASP A 234 11.38 8.80 -1.86
CA ASP A 234 11.64 10.13 -1.28
C ASP A 234 11.99 11.17 -2.36
N ARG A 235 12.62 10.73 -3.47
CA ARG A 235 12.93 11.62 -4.62
C ARG A 235 11.71 12.15 -5.34
N LEU A 236 10.54 11.56 -5.17
CA LEU A 236 9.30 12.08 -5.72
C LEU A 236 8.79 13.31 -4.94
N ASN A 237 9.42 13.65 -3.81
CA ASN A 237 9.01 14.72 -2.89
C ASN A 237 7.53 14.57 -2.47
N PRO A 238 7.14 13.43 -1.88
CA PRO A 238 5.74 13.17 -1.58
C PRO A 238 5.18 14.15 -0.57
N LEU A 239 3.89 14.52 -0.72
CA LEU A 239 3.12 15.18 0.33
C LEU A 239 3.02 14.29 1.56
N CYS A 240 2.72 13.02 1.33
CA CYS A 240 2.76 11.90 2.26
C CYS A 240 2.84 10.59 1.48
N THR A 241 3.20 9.52 2.18
CA THR A 241 3.27 8.16 1.62
C THR A 241 2.28 7.24 2.34
N LEU A 242 1.34 6.68 1.60
CA LEU A 242 0.37 5.70 2.10
C LEU A 242 0.84 4.29 1.73
N ARG A 243 1.15 3.47 2.72
CA ARG A 243 1.76 2.14 2.55
C ARG A 243 0.73 1.04 2.81
N TYR A 244 0.44 0.25 1.80
CA TYR A 244 -0.58 -0.82 1.87
C TYR A 244 0.05 -2.20 1.77
N SER A 245 -0.19 -3.05 2.77
CA SER A 245 0.23 -4.45 2.78
C SER A 245 -0.65 -5.30 3.69
N ALA A 246 -0.61 -6.62 3.53
CA ALA A 246 -1.12 -7.57 4.50
C ALA A 246 -0.12 -7.80 5.65
N THR A 247 1.18 -7.60 5.38
CA THR A 247 2.26 -7.85 6.34
C THR A 247 3.33 -6.78 6.22
N HIS A 248 3.38 -5.87 7.17
CA HIS A 248 4.44 -4.89 7.25
C HIS A 248 5.59 -5.40 8.11
N LYS A 249 6.82 -5.25 7.62
CA LYS A 249 8.03 -5.48 8.44
C LYS A 249 8.21 -4.36 9.45
N ASN A 250 8.01 -3.13 8.99
CA ASN A 250 8.13 -1.90 9.78
C ASN A 250 6.87 -1.05 9.55
N PRO A 251 5.85 -1.14 10.40
CA PRO A 251 4.69 -0.27 10.30
C PRO A 251 5.08 1.13 10.80
N TYR A 252 4.96 2.13 9.92
CA TYR A 252 5.13 3.54 10.27
C TYR A 252 3.75 4.17 10.45
N ASN A 253 3.51 4.87 11.55
CA ASN A 253 2.27 5.61 11.79
C ASN A 253 1.02 4.82 11.36
N LEU A 254 0.80 3.65 11.98
CA LEU A 254 -0.26 2.72 11.59
C LEU A 254 -1.64 3.37 11.78
N LEU A 255 -2.40 3.49 10.69
CA LEU A 255 -3.74 4.09 10.64
C LEU A 255 -4.85 3.06 10.85
N TYR A 256 -4.73 1.93 10.19
CA TYR A 256 -5.76 0.90 10.15
C TYR A 256 -5.14 -0.49 10.06
N LYS A 257 -5.77 -1.45 10.73
CA LYS A 257 -5.33 -2.83 10.71
C LYS A 257 -6.54 -3.76 10.58
N LEU A 258 -6.52 -4.60 9.54
CA LEU A 258 -7.41 -5.74 9.35
C LEU A 258 -6.53 -6.98 9.29
N ASP A 259 -6.35 -7.63 10.44
CA ASP A 259 -5.50 -8.81 10.55
C ASP A 259 -6.18 -10.08 10.02
N PRO A 260 -5.44 -11.19 9.84
CA PRO A 260 -6.00 -12.44 9.32
C PRO A 260 -7.14 -13.01 10.17
N ILE A 261 -7.13 -12.79 11.48
CA ILE A 261 -8.16 -13.30 12.41
C ILE A 261 -9.45 -12.53 12.19
N GLN A 262 -9.36 -11.19 12.22
CA GLN A 262 -10.51 -10.32 11.95
C GLN A 262 -11.09 -10.56 10.56
N ALA A 263 -10.22 -10.73 9.53
CA ALA A 263 -10.64 -11.02 8.18
C ALA A 263 -11.38 -12.37 8.08
N TYR A 264 -10.94 -13.35 8.85
CA TYR A 264 -11.61 -14.65 8.95
C TYR A 264 -12.96 -14.54 9.65
N ASP A 265 -13.04 -13.86 10.77
CA ASP A 265 -14.28 -13.66 11.54
C ASP A 265 -15.35 -12.92 10.71
N LEU A 266 -14.91 -11.96 9.90
CA LEU A 266 -15.74 -11.25 8.93
C LEU A 266 -16.05 -12.05 7.66
N ARG A 267 -15.55 -13.29 7.54
CA ARG A 267 -15.75 -14.20 6.38
C ARG A 267 -15.25 -13.61 5.06
N LEU A 268 -14.22 -12.77 5.11
CA LEU A 268 -13.64 -12.13 3.93
C LEU A 268 -12.59 -12.99 3.24
N VAL A 269 -11.99 -13.93 3.97
CA VAL A 269 -10.93 -14.83 3.48
C VAL A 269 -11.36 -16.27 3.57
N LYS A 270 -10.77 -17.12 2.74
CA LYS A 270 -11.05 -18.55 2.74
C LYS A 270 -10.55 -19.20 4.02
N ARG A 271 -11.31 -20.19 4.50
CA ARG A 271 -10.90 -21.02 5.64
C ARG A 271 -9.62 -21.78 5.30
N ILE A 272 -8.63 -21.71 6.19
CA ILE A 272 -7.42 -22.52 6.10
C ILE A 272 -7.65 -23.77 6.96
N GLU A 273 -7.79 -24.93 6.33
CA GLU A 273 -7.83 -26.20 7.02
C GLU A 273 -6.43 -26.84 6.98
N VAL A 274 -5.89 -27.12 8.16
CA VAL A 274 -4.64 -27.84 8.31
C VAL A 274 -4.97 -29.31 8.56
N ALA A 275 -4.85 -30.14 7.53
CA ALA A 275 -4.93 -31.58 7.68
C ALA A 275 -3.55 -32.14 8.02
N SER A 276 -3.40 -32.72 9.21
CA SER A 276 -2.19 -33.44 9.58
C SER A 276 -2.37 -34.93 9.26
N VAL A 277 -1.50 -35.44 8.39
CA VAL A 277 -1.44 -36.88 8.10
C VAL A 277 -0.30 -37.48 8.92
N CYS A 278 -0.64 -38.27 9.95
CA CYS A 278 0.34 -39.06 10.67
C CYS A 278 0.62 -40.34 9.88
N THR A 279 1.78 -40.42 9.24
CA THR A 279 2.30 -41.68 8.71
C THR A 279 2.87 -42.50 9.87
N TYR A 280 2.68 -43.80 9.77
CA TYR A 280 3.09 -44.79 10.79
C TYR A 280 4.53 -44.61 11.24
N CYS A 281 4.75 -44.44 12.55
CA CYS A 281 6.07 -44.52 13.15
C CYS A 281 6.48 -45.97 13.36
N ARG A 282 7.58 -46.43 12.75
CA ARG A 282 8.21 -47.70 13.11
C ARG A 282 8.84 -47.56 14.50
N ARG A 283 8.40 -48.37 15.45
CA ARG A 283 9.13 -48.58 16.71
C ARG A 283 10.12 -49.73 16.53
N PRO A 284 11.41 -49.55 16.76
CA PRO A 284 12.30 -50.67 16.88
C PRO A 284 11.95 -51.43 18.17
N THR A 285 11.54 -52.69 18.04
CA THR A 285 11.42 -53.59 19.18
C THR A 285 12.56 -54.58 19.11
N THR A 286 13.08 -55.00 20.26
CA THR A 286 14.20 -55.94 20.41
C THR A 286 13.90 -57.36 19.87
N ARG A 287 12.68 -57.63 19.35
CA ARG A 287 12.25 -58.86 18.75
C ARG A 287 11.37 -58.61 17.53
N GLY A 288 11.96 -58.20 16.42
CA GLY A 288 11.27 -58.09 15.15
C GLY A 288 10.40 -56.84 14.98
N MET A 289 10.15 -56.46 13.70
CA MET A 289 9.32 -55.28 13.36
C MET A 289 7.84 -55.64 13.45
N THR A 290 7.12 -55.08 14.42
CA THR A 290 5.67 -55.14 14.46
C THR A 290 5.05 -53.76 14.14
N TRP A 291 4.02 -53.76 13.33
CA TRP A 291 3.27 -52.55 13.02
C TRP A 291 2.23 -52.30 14.13
N ALA A 292 2.41 -51.21 14.88
CA ALA A 292 1.39 -50.79 15.84
C ALA A 292 0.49 -49.73 15.20
N ARG A 293 -0.79 -50.03 15.07
CA ARG A 293 -1.82 -49.06 14.72
C ARG A 293 -2.16 -48.26 16.00
N ARG A 294 -1.75 -46.98 16.09
CA ARG A 294 -2.33 -46.09 17.04
C ARG A 294 -3.56 -45.44 16.42
N SER A 295 -4.73 -45.80 16.88
CA SER A 295 -5.95 -45.04 16.66
C SER A 295 -5.87 -43.81 17.56
N TYR A 296 -5.70 -42.64 16.97
CA TYR A 296 -5.97 -41.39 17.67
C TYR A 296 -7.48 -41.13 17.57
N SER A 297 -8.20 -41.65 18.55
CA SER A 297 -9.52 -41.14 18.88
C SER A 297 -9.29 -39.82 19.64
N SER A 298 -9.90 -38.76 19.12
CA SER A 298 -9.94 -37.39 19.65
C SER A 298 -8.67 -36.53 19.53
N CYS A 299 -8.43 -35.98 18.33
CA CYS A 299 -8.01 -34.58 18.30
C CYS A 299 -9.30 -33.76 18.46
N THR A 300 -9.60 -33.31 19.65
CA THR A 300 -10.57 -32.25 19.84
C THR A 300 -10.06 -31.02 19.13
N PRO A 301 -10.88 -30.28 18.35
CA PRO A 301 -10.52 -28.97 17.89
C PRO A 301 -10.15 -28.12 19.10
N PHE A 302 -9.03 -27.44 19.05
CA PHE A 302 -8.67 -26.42 20.05
C PHE A 302 -9.66 -25.28 19.88
N ASP A 303 -10.61 -25.22 20.80
CA ASP A 303 -11.56 -24.11 20.92
C ASP A 303 -10.90 -23.11 21.86
N PRO A 304 -10.38 -21.96 21.39
CA PRO A 304 -9.77 -20.99 22.28
C PRO A 304 -10.88 -20.34 23.11
N SER A 305 -10.95 -20.70 24.39
CA SER A 305 -11.80 -19.97 25.32
C SER A 305 -11.29 -18.53 25.48
N PRO A 306 -12.18 -17.54 25.72
CA PRO A 306 -11.83 -16.12 25.80
C PRO A 306 -10.86 -15.75 26.94
N SER A 307 -10.48 -16.69 27.80
CA SER A 307 -9.61 -16.45 28.95
C SER A 307 -8.11 -16.57 28.68
N ASP A 308 -7.69 -17.10 27.51
CA ASP A 308 -6.27 -17.31 27.21
C ASP A 308 -5.61 -16.20 26.33
N ALA A 309 -6.13 -14.98 26.40
CA ALA A 309 -5.61 -13.82 25.66
C ALA A 309 -4.21 -13.34 26.11
N SER A 310 -3.55 -14.02 27.06
CA SER A 310 -2.22 -13.63 27.55
C SER A 310 -1.05 -14.35 26.85
N THR A 311 -1.33 -15.35 26.04
CA THR A 311 -0.26 -16.06 25.31
C THR A 311 -0.21 -15.54 23.87
N LYS A 312 0.60 -14.50 23.66
CA LYS A 312 0.99 -14.05 22.33
C LYS A 312 1.58 -15.23 21.57
N GLY A 313 0.76 -15.87 20.75
CA GLY A 313 1.13 -17.01 19.94
C GLY A 313 2.22 -16.62 18.94
N ARG A 314 3.43 -17.07 19.19
CA ARG A 314 4.49 -17.07 18.20
C ARG A 314 4.19 -18.13 17.16
N TRP A 315 3.61 -17.73 16.05
CA TRP A 315 3.55 -18.59 14.87
C TRP A 315 4.87 -18.45 14.12
N PHE A 316 5.79 -19.36 14.40
CA PHE A 316 7.04 -19.49 13.65
C PHE A 316 6.83 -20.42 12.49
N SER A 317 7.10 -19.96 11.28
CA SER A 317 7.44 -20.83 10.17
C SER A 317 8.79 -21.49 10.49
N ARG A 318 8.79 -22.71 11.00
CA ARG A 318 10.00 -23.51 11.08
C ARG A 318 10.31 -24.02 9.68
N ARG A 319 11.39 -23.54 9.09
CA ARG A 319 12.08 -24.25 8.01
C ARG A 319 12.49 -25.63 8.53
N ALA A 320 12.16 -26.66 7.78
CA ALA A 320 12.63 -28.01 8.06
C ALA A 320 14.14 -28.04 7.98
N ALA A 321 14.79 -28.29 9.11
CA ALA A 321 16.19 -28.66 9.15
C ALA A 321 16.27 -30.17 9.05
N THR A 322 16.90 -30.68 8.00
CA THR A 322 17.26 -32.09 7.86
C THR A 322 18.43 -32.38 8.80
N SER A 323 18.17 -33.09 9.87
CA SER A 323 19.22 -33.74 10.64
C SER A 323 19.21 -35.25 10.40
N LEU A 324 20.36 -35.77 10.10
CA LEU A 324 20.67 -37.17 9.76
C LEU A 324 20.69 -38.11 10.98
N GLU A 325 19.77 -37.96 11.91
CA GLU A 325 19.63 -38.92 13.01
C GLU A 325 18.14 -39.13 13.29
N GLY A 326 17.62 -40.26 12.83
CA GLY A 326 16.51 -41.07 13.29
C GLY A 326 15.28 -40.45 13.97
N ARG A 327 14.92 -39.22 13.75
CA ARG A 327 13.72 -38.59 14.28
C ARG A 327 12.64 -38.45 13.24
N ALA A 328 11.45 -38.91 13.57
CA ALA A 328 10.27 -38.80 12.74
C ALA A 328 9.94 -37.32 12.40
N VAL A 329 9.93 -36.97 11.12
CA VAL A 329 9.53 -35.66 10.63
C VAL A 329 8.03 -35.70 10.35
N CYS A 330 7.25 -34.90 11.07
CA CYS A 330 5.86 -34.62 10.70
C CYS A 330 5.84 -33.58 9.58
N CYS A 331 5.48 -34.00 8.37
CA CYS A 331 5.20 -33.06 7.27
C CYS A 331 3.75 -32.59 7.35
N SER A 332 3.53 -31.31 7.53
CA SER A 332 2.22 -30.68 7.34
C SER A 332 2.12 -30.15 5.91
N ARG A 333 1.16 -30.61 5.14
CA ARG A 333 0.79 -30.05 3.84
C ARG A 333 -0.46 -29.19 4.04
N ALA A 334 -0.36 -27.94 3.69
CA ALA A 334 -1.52 -27.06 3.55
C ALA A 334 -2.12 -27.27 2.14
N THR A 335 -3.35 -27.75 2.07
CA THR A 335 -4.12 -27.80 0.82
C THR A 335 -5.02 -26.58 0.77
N ARG A 336 -4.89 -25.78 -0.30
CA ARG A 336 -5.85 -24.71 -0.61
C ARG A 336 -7.01 -25.36 -1.38
N SER A 337 -8.18 -25.26 -0.86
CA SER A 337 -9.43 -25.52 -1.58
C SER A 337 -10.08 -24.19 -1.98
#